data_94bae31868b66844a5efa80c469aa537
#
_entry.id   94bae31868b66844a5efa80c469aa537
#
_cell.length_a   1.000
_cell.length_b   1.000
_cell.length_c   1.000
_cell.angle_alpha   90.00
_cell.angle_beta   90.00
_cell.angle_gamma   90.00
#
_symmetry.space_group_name_H-M   'P 1'
#
loop_
_entity.id
_entity.type
_entity.pdbx_description
1 polymer ?
#
loop_
_entity_poly.entity_id
_entity_poly.type
_entity_poly.pdbx_seq_one_letter_code
_entity_poly.pdbx_strand_id
1 'polypeptide(L)'
;MFFDCPVGKWLKEAFRTSCKIAFDPALKPAKDSILSIPFATMKANDEIVRFFCVQNLSQFGDSLEVLEAYLASPVFSGIFARGNKQALKYLPDGFVTRHPDHGKFYIFLFSPEAWSLNGNVFIDLNCIYNQGEESFVNLIGHELHHSYRRGYIQEKYKDNGSPVVAALSMMQSEGAPIF
;
A
#
# COMPACT_ATOMS: atom_id res chain seq x y z
N MET A 1 11.75 7.98 14.23
CA MET A 1 10.81 7.16 13.46
C MET A 1 9.54 7.94 13.16
N PHE A 2 8.82 7.65 12.06
CA PHE A 2 7.62 8.42 11.65
C PHE A 2 6.55 8.51 12.76
N PHE A 3 6.32 7.41 13.47
CA PHE A 3 5.30 7.38 14.55
C PHE A 3 5.66 8.16 15.83
N ASP A 4 6.87 8.67 15.93
CA ASP A 4 7.29 9.47 17.10
C ASP A 4 7.07 10.97 16.90
N CYS A 5 6.82 11.40 15.67
CA CYS A 5 6.42 12.77 15.36
C CYS A 5 4.93 13.03 15.72
N PRO A 6 4.51 14.30 15.90
CA PRO A 6 3.12 14.63 16.26
C PRO A 6 2.08 14.04 15.30
N VAL A 7 2.33 14.09 14.00
CA VAL A 7 1.43 13.53 12.96
C VAL A 7 1.34 12.01 13.07
N GLY A 8 2.46 11.32 13.27
CA GLY A 8 2.46 9.88 13.44
C GLY A 8 1.73 9.41 14.70
N LYS A 9 1.86 10.14 15.81
CA LYS A 9 1.11 9.86 17.05
C LYS A 9 -0.39 10.07 16.84
N TRP A 10 -0.77 11.12 16.17
CA TRP A 10 -2.16 11.40 15.82
C TRP A 10 -2.76 10.31 14.92
N LEU A 11 -2.06 9.89 13.86
CA LEU A 11 -2.49 8.80 12.97
C LEU A 11 -2.66 7.48 13.72
N LYS A 12 -1.74 7.15 14.62
CA LYS A 12 -1.82 5.95 15.45
C LYS A 12 -3.07 5.95 16.34
N GLU A 13 -3.39 7.08 16.94
CA GLU A 13 -4.58 7.21 17.79
C GLU A 13 -5.88 7.20 16.97
N ALA A 14 -5.90 7.87 15.81
CA ALA A 14 -7.02 7.84 14.89
C ALA A 14 -7.30 6.40 14.41
N PHE A 15 -6.26 5.65 14.06
CA PHE A 15 -6.38 4.26 13.66
C PHE A 15 -6.89 3.37 14.80
N ARG A 16 -6.34 3.49 16.01
CA ARG A 16 -6.78 2.74 17.19
C ARG A 16 -8.27 2.98 17.51
N THR A 17 -8.70 4.23 17.44
CA THR A 17 -10.11 4.61 17.66
C THR A 17 -11.00 4.05 16.57
N SER A 18 -10.56 4.11 15.32
CA SER A 18 -11.31 3.55 14.17
C SER A 18 -11.44 2.03 14.23
N CYS A 19 -10.41 1.31 14.68
CA CYS A 19 -10.49 -0.13 14.94
C CYS A 19 -11.58 -0.47 15.95
N LYS A 20 -11.66 0.25 17.08
CA LYS A 20 -12.72 0.04 18.06
C LYS A 20 -14.10 0.28 17.45
N ILE A 21 -14.28 1.38 16.72
CA ILE A 21 -15.56 1.72 16.09
C ILE A 21 -15.96 0.68 15.03
N ALA A 22 -15.00 0.17 14.27
CA ALA A 22 -15.27 -0.80 13.21
C ALA A 22 -15.69 -2.18 13.72
N PHE A 23 -15.06 -2.64 14.81
CA PHE A 23 -15.16 -4.03 15.27
C PHE A 23 -15.91 -4.23 16.60
N ASP A 24 -16.14 -3.18 17.40
CA ASP A 24 -16.90 -3.31 18.64
C ASP A 24 -18.40 -3.24 18.36
N PRO A 25 -19.18 -4.31 18.60
CA PRO A 25 -20.62 -4.32 18.36
C PRO A 25 -21.37 -3.25 19.16
N ALA A 26 -20.87 -2.87 20.34
CA ALA A 26 -21.45 -1.82 21.16
C ALA A 26 -21.34 -0.44 20.50
N LEU A 27 -20.38 -0.25 19.59
CA LEU A 27 -20.15 1.00 18.86
C LEU A 27 -20.80 1.01 17.46
N LYS A 28 -21.63 0.01 17.13
CA LYS A 28 -22.36 -0.03 15.86
C LYS A 28 -23.11 1.27 15.55
N PRO A 29 -23.82 1.92 16.47
CA PRO A 29 -24.48 3.20 16.17
C PRO A 29 -23.49 4.31 15.77
N ALA A 30 -22.31 4.34 16.38
CA ALA A 30 -21.26 5.30 16.03
C ALA A 30 -20.67 5.00 14.63
N LYS A 31 -20.47 3.72 14.32
CA LYS A 31 -20.04 3.24 12.98
C LYS A 31 -21.04 3.67 11.91
N ASP A 32 -22.31 3.37 12.10
CA ASP A 32 -23.38 3.69 11.14
C ASP A 32 -23.49 5.21 10.94
N SER A 33 -23.35 5.99 12.03
CA SER A 33 -23.35 7.47 11.96
C SER A 33 -22.19 7.99 11.12
N ILE A 34 -20.96 7.50 11.31
CA ILE A 34 -19.78 7.92 10.53
C ILE A 34 -19.97 7.56 9.07
N LEU A 35 -20.39 6.34 8.76
CA LEU A 35 -20.53 5.86 7.38
C LEU A 35 -21.70 6.52 6.63
N SER A 36 -22.65 7.13 7.33
CA SER A 36 -23.76 7.86 6.72
C SER A 36 -23.40 9.30 6.29
N ILE A 37 -22.26 9.83 6.73
CA ILE A 37 -21.85 11.20 6.38
C ILE A 37 -21.41 11.24 4.91
N PRO A 38 -22.02 12.08 4.05
CA PRO A 38 -21.57 12.23 2.67
C PRO A 38 -20.13 12.76 2.63
N PHE A 39 -19.24 12.06 1.95
CA PHE A 39 -17.82 12.42 1.88
C PHE A 39 -17.61 13.89 1.47
N ALA A 40 -18.40 14.38 0.49
CA ALA A 40 -18.31 15.76 0.02
C ALA A 40 -18.63 16.83 1.07
N THR A 41 -19.22 16.45 2.21
CA THR A 41 -19.55 17.37 3.30
C THR A 41 -18.50 17.42 4.41
N MET A 42 -17.53 16.51 4.39
CA MET A 42 -16.46 16.45 5.38
C MET A 42 -15.47 17.60 5.17
N LYS A 43 -15.19 18.35 6.22
CA LYS A 43 -14.32 19.54 6.16
C LYS A 43 -13.03 19.38 6.92
N ALA A 44 -13.04 18.58 7.95
CA ALA A 44 -11.89 18.37 8.83
C ALA A 44 -11.09 17.13 8.41
N ASN A 45 -9.75 17.25 8.39
CA ASN A 45 -8.86 16.13 8.03
C ASN A 45 -9.04 14.91 8.96
N ASP A 46 -9.34 15.10 10.22
CA ASP A 46 -9.58 14.02 11.18
C ASP A 46 -10.90 13.28 10.93
N GLU A 47 -11.95 13.97 10.47
CA GLU A 47 -13.21 13.35 10.03
C GLU A 47 -12.97 12.46 8.80
N ILE A 48 -12.23 12.99 7.81
CA ILE A 48 -11.89 12.28 6.58
C ILE A 48 -11.07 11.02 6.90
N VAL A 49 -10.02 11.14 7.70
CA VAL A 49 -9.19 9.98 8.10
C VAL A 49 -10.00 8.96 8.86
N ARG A 50 -10.82 9.38 9.80
CA ARG A 50 -11.69 8.49 10.58
C ARG A 50 -12.70 7.76 9.69
N PHE A 51 -13.34 8.48 8.76
CA PHE A 51 -14.27 7.89 7.81
C PHE A 51 -13.59 6.78 6.99
N PHE A 52 -12.46 7.07 6.36
CA PHE A 52 -11.75 6.08 5.56
C PHE A 52 -11.26 4.90 6.40
N CYS A 53 -10.72 5.13 7.58
CA CYS A 53 -10.29 4.04 8.46
C CYS A 53 -11.48 3.15 8.86
N VAL A 54 -12.61 3.71 9.27
CA VAL A 54 -13.80 2.93 9.66
C VAL A 54 -14.39 2.21 8.46
N GLN A 55 -14.51 2.88 7.30
CA GLN A 55 -15.00 2.29 6.07
C GLN A 55 -14.16 1.10 5.64
N ASN A 56 -12.85 1.30 5.58
CA ASN A 56 -11.91 0.31 5.11
C ASN A 56 -11.81 -0.89 6.07
N LEU A 57 -11.73 -0.64 7.37
CA LEU A 57 -11.73 -1.70 8.38
C LEU A 57 -13.03 -2.52 8.35
N SER A 58 -14.16 -1.88 8.09
CA SER A 58 -15.45 -2.56 8.01
C SER A 58 -15.57 -3.56 6.86
N GLN A 59 -14.69 -3.48 5.86
CA GLN A 59 -14.63 -4.44 4.75
C GLN A 59 -14.04 -5.80 5.17
N PHE A 60 -13.27 -5.84 6.27
CA PHE A 60 -12.71 -7.09 6.80
C PHE A 60 -13.69 -7.90 7.68
N GLY A 61 -14.97 -7.53 7.65
CA GLY A 61 -16.01 -8.17 8.45
C GLY A 61 -16.14 -7.54 9.85
N ASP A 62 -16.70 -8.29 10.77
CA ASP A 62 -17.01 -7.80 12.12
C ASP A 62 -15.99 -8.28 13.17
N SER A 63 -14.86 -8.85 12.76
CA SER A 63 -13.89 -9.44 13.67
C SER A 63 -12.45 -9.02 13.35
N LEU A 64 -11.82 -8.38 14.32
CA LEU A 64 -10.40 -8.03 14.27
C LEU A 64 -9.52 -9.28 14.22
N GLU A 65 -9.94 -10.36 14.87
CA GLU A 65 -9.22 -11.63 14.89
C GLU A 65 -9.08 -12.25 13.49
N VAL A 66 -10.09 -12.10 12.64
CA VAL A 66 -10.02 -12.56 11.23
C VAL A 66 -8.95 -11.79 10.46
N LEU A 67 -8.88 -10.48 10.63
CA LEU A 67 -7.84 -9.67 10.02
C LEU A 67 -6.44 -10.03 10.55
N GLU A 68 -6.28 -10.17 11.86
CA GLU A 68 -5.02 -10.54 12.48
C GLU A 68 -4.56 -11.92 12.01
N ALA A 69 -5.47 -12.91 11.95
CA ALA A 69 -5.18 -14.24 11.44
C ALA A 69 -4.74 -14.22 9.96
N TYR A 70 -5.39 -13.39 9.13
CA TYR A 70 -5.00 -13.22 7.73
C TYR A 70 -3.59 -12.63 7.60
N LEU A 71 -3.28 -11.55 8.33
CA LEU A 71 -1.97 -10.90 8.31
C LEU A 71 -0.85 -11.81 8.83
N ALA A 72 -1.15 -12.70 9.78
CA ALA A 72 -0.21 -13.68 10.30
C ALA A 72 -0.07 -14.94 9.43
N SER A 73 -0.87 -15.07 8.37
CA SER A 73 -0.92 -16.29 7.57
C SER A 73 0.31 -16.46 6.68
N PRO A 74 0.71 -17.73 6.39
CA PRO A 74 1.74 -18.00 5.38
C PRO A 74 1.34 -17.54 3.97
N VAL A 75 0.03 -17.48 3.68
CA VAL A 75 -0.49 -16.95 2.41
C VAL A 75 -0.10 -15.50 2.25
N PHE A 76 -0.34 -14.68 3.28
CA PHE A 76 -0.01 -13.25 3.26
C PHE A 76 1.50 -13.01 3.04
N SER A 77 2.35 -13.70 3.78
CA SER A 77 3.82 -13.59 3.60
C SER A 77 4.29 -14.13 2.25
N GLY A 78 3.65 -15.20 1.74
CA GLY A 78 3.94 -15.82 0.45
C GLY A 78 3.66 -14.90 -0.74
N ILE A 79 2.65 -14.05 -0.66
CA ILE A 79 2.29 -13.08 -1.70
C ILE A 79 3.46 -12.15 -2.01
N PHE A 80 4.09 -11.59 -0.98
CA PHE A 80 5.23 -10.67 -1.15
C PHE A 80 6.44 -11.37 -1.78
N ALA A 81 6.73 -12.60 -1.38
CA ALA A 81 7.82 -13.37 -1.96
C ALA A 81 7.59 -13.65 -3.46
N ARG A 82 6.36 -14.01 -3.85
CA ARG A 82 5.99 -14.26 -5.25
C ARG A 82 6.03 -12.98 -6.08
N GLY A 83 5.48 -11.89 -5.59
CA GLY A 83 5.52 -10.58 -6.26
C GLY A 83 6.96 -10.08 -6.45
N ASN A 84 7.81 -10.24 -5.44
CA ASN A 84 9.23 -9.93 -5.56
C ASN A 84 9.93 -10.78 -6.63
N LYS A 85 9.65 -12.07 -6.67
CA LYS A 85 10.19 -12.96 -7.71
C LYS A 85 9.77 -12.52 -9.12
N GLN A 86 8.53 -12.07 -9.29
CA GLN A 86 8.07 -11.54 -10.59
C GLN A 86 8.80 -10.24 -10.96
N ALA A 87 8.91 -9.29 -10.02
CA ALA A 87 9.59 -8.02 -10.26
C ALA A 87 11.06 -8.20 -10.69
N LEU A 88 11.74 -9.17 -10.08
CA LEU A 88 13.16 -9.46 -10.37
C LEU A 88 13.40 -10.15 -11.71
N LYS A 89 12.39 -10.77 -12.31
CA LYS A 89 12.53 -11.55 -13.55
C LYS A 89 13.18 -10.79 -14.71
N TYR A 90 12.98 -9.49 -14.76
CA TYR A 90 13.44 -8.62 -15.84
C TYR A 90 14.56 -7.66 -15.44
N LEU A 91 15.13 -7.84 -14.25
CA LEU A 91 16.22 -7.01 -13.76
C LEU A 91 17.56 -7.73 -13.90
N PRO A 92 18.66 -6.97 -14.04
CA PRO A 92 20.01 -7.54 -14.06
C PRO A 92 20.33 -8.29 -12.78
N ASP A 93 21.09 -9.37 -12.90
CA ASP A 93 21.58 -10.14 -11.75
C ASP A 93 22.28 -9.25 -10.72
N GLY A 94 22.03 -9.54 -9.45
CA GLY A 94 22.65 -8.83 -8.35
C GLY A 94 22.11 -7.41 -8.11
N PHE A 95 21.03 -6.99 -8.78
CA PHE A 95 20.45 -5.66 -8.56
C PHE A 95 20.07 -5.44 -7.09
N VAL A 96 19.34 -6.36 -6.48
CA VAL A 96 18.89 -6.25 -5.08
C VAL A 96 20.07 -6.19 -4.11
N THR A 97 21.14 -6.92 -4.40
CA THR A 97 22.36 -6.90 -3.55
C THR A 97 23.03 -5.54 -3.53
N ARG A 98 22.95 -4.82 -4.67
CA ARG A 98 23.48 -3.44 -4.77
C ARG A 98 22.57 -2.39 -4.16
N HIS A 99 21.30 -2.70 -4.01
CA HIS A 99 20.25 -1.79 -3.50
C HIS A 99 19.48 -2.40 -2.33
N PRO A 100 20.14 -2.71 -1.20
CA PRO A 100 19.53 -3.43 -0.07
C PRO A 100 18.40 -2.68 0.61
N ASP A 101 18.33 -1.35 0.42
CA ASP A 101 17.27 -0.50 0.98
C ASP A 101 16.02 -0.40 0.13
N HIS A 102 16.04 -0.98 -1.09
CA HIS A 102 14.90 -1.04 -1.98
C HIS A 102 14.02 -2.26 -1.67
N GLY A 103 12.73 -2.16 -2.04
CA GLY A 103 11.80 -3.28 -1.93
C GLY A 103 11.23 -3.52 -0.54
N LYS A 104 11.29 -2.53 0.35
CA LYS A 104 10.57 -2.59 1.63
C LYS A 104 9.08 -2.33 1.39
N PHE A 105 8.24 -3.08 2.10
CA PHE A 105 6.79 -2.92 2.04
C PHE A 105 6.28 -2.18 3.26
N TYR A 106 5.41 -1.22 3.01
CA TYR A 106 4.67 -0.48 4.02
C TYR A 106 3.19 -0.69 3.78
N ILE A 107 2.52 -1.32 4.74
CA ILE A 107 1.08 -1.58 4.68
C ILE A 107 0.38 -0.47 5.44
N PHE A 108 -0.62 0.10 4.83
CA PHE A 108 -1.44 1.16 5.43
C PHE A 108 -2.93 0.92 5.14
N LEU A 109 -3.79 1.82 5.61
CA LEU A 109 -5.23 1.64 5.56
C LEU A 109 -5.94 2.99 5.41
N PHE A 110 -5.75 3.66 4.26
CA PHE A 110 -6.32 4.98 4.02
C PHE A 110 -6.97 5.14 2.64
N SER A 111 -6.47 4.45 1.63
CA SER A 111 -6.91 4.60 0.25
C SER A 111 -6.65 3.30 -0.49
N PRO A 112 -7.60 2.78 -1.27
CA PRO A 112 -7.45 1.50 -1.96
C PRO A 112 -6.44 1.59 -3.12
N GLU A 113 -5.23 2.00 -2.82
CA GLU A 113 -4.15 2.24 -3.77
C GLU A 113 -2.88 1.50 -3.38
N ALA A 114 -2.02 1.29 -4.36
CA ALA A 114 -0.64 0.88 -4.18
C ALA A 114 0.25 1.85 -4.97
N TRP A 115 1.41 2.17 -4.44
CA TRP A 115 2.39 3.01 -5.15
C TRP A 115 3.82 2.73 -4.69
N SER A 116 4.78 3.12 -5.50
CA SER A 116 6.19 3.04 -5.17
C SER A 116 6.81 4.42 -4.96
N LEU A 117 7.60 4.58 -3.91
CA LEU A 117 8.32 5.79 -3.60
C LEU A 117 9.69 5.50 -3.01
N ASN A 118 10.74 6.12 -3.55
CA ASN A 118 12.12 5.99 -3.07
C ASN A 118 12.59 4.54 -2.90
N GLY A 119 12.27 3.69 -3.87
CA GLY A 119 12.67 2.28 -3.83
C GLY A 119 11.80 1.38 -2.95
N ASN A 120 10.76 1.93 -2.32
CA ASN A 120 9.86 1.20 -1.43
C ASN A 120 8.44 1.15 -1.99
N VAL A 121 7.66 0.19 -1.53
CA VAL A 121 6.28 -0.03 -1.97
C VAL A 121 5.33 0.25 -0.80
N PHE A 122 4.31 1.03 -1.07
CA PHE A 122 3.25 1.37 -0.14
C PHE A 122 1.95 0.77 -0.66
N ILE A 123 1.28 -0.03 0.15
CA ILE A 123 0.10 -0.79 -0.27
C ILE A 123 -1.00 -0.65 0.77
N ASP A 124 -2.18 -0.28 0.30
CA ASP A 124 -3.36 -0.31 1.15
C ASP A 124 -3.84 -1.74 1.38
N LEU A 125 -4.21 -2.04 2.63
CA LEU A 125 -4.64 -3.37 3.03
C LEU A 125 -5.90 -3.83 2.28
N ASN A 126 -6.76 -2.91 1.83
CA ASN A 126 -7.93 -3.25 1.02
C ASN A 126 -7.58 -3.72 -0.39
N CYS A 127 -6.49 -3.22 -0.97
CA CYS A 127 -5.99 -3.76 -2.24
C CYS A 127 -5.65 -5.24 -2.09
N ILE A 128 -5.11 -5.62 -0.93
CA ILE A 128 -4.75 -7.00 -0.63
C ILE A 128 -5.99 -7.88 -0.48
N TYR A 129 -6.93 -7.43 0.33
CA TYR A 129 -8.07 -8.25 0.74
C TYR A 129 -9.11 -8.44 -0.37
N ASN A 130 -9.34 -7.39 -1.19
CA ASN A 130 -10.43 -7.37 -2.17
C ASN A 130 -10.07 -7.92 -3.54
N GLN A 131 -8.78 -7.98 -3.91
CA GLN A 131 -8.38 -8.36 -5.27
C GLN A 131 -8.15 -9.85 -5.48
N GLY A 132 -8.10 -10.64 -4.43
CA GLY A 132 -7.68 -12.02 -4.50
C GLY A 132 -6.16 -12.19 -4.68
N GLU A 133 -5.67 -13.38 -4.34
CA GLU A 133 -4.24 -13.63 -4.16
C GLU A 133 -3.40 -13.38 -5.41
N GLU A 134 -3.81 -13.90 -6.58
CA GLU A 134 -3.04 -13.76 -7.82
C GLU A 134 -2.98 -12.32 -8.33
N SER A 135 -4.11 -11.60 -8.30
CA SER A 135 -4.15 -10.19 -8.69
C SER A 135 -3.25 -9.35 -7.77
N PHE A 136 -3.21 -9.72 -6.50
CA PHE A 136 -2.37 -9.03 -5.55
C PHE A 136 -0.88 -9.35 -5.74
N VAL A 137 -0.51 -10.58 -6.06
CA VAL A 137 0.87 -10.93 -6.45
C VAL A 137 1.32 -10.10 -7.65
N ASN A 138 0.45 -9.95 -8.66
CA ASN A 138 0.74 -9.15 -9.85
C ASN A 138 0.90 -7.67 -9.50
N LEU A 139 0.04 -7.11 -8.64
CA LEU A 139 0.16 -5.73 -8.16
C LEU A 139 1.48 -5.49 -7.42
N ILE A 140 1.85 -6.39 -6.51
CA ILE A 140 3.14 -6.33 -5.80
C ILE A 140 4.31 -6.37 -6.79
N GLY A 141 4.26 -7.28 -7.76
CA GLY A 141 5.28 -7.40 -8.80
C GLY A 141 5.41 -6.11 -9.61
N HIS A 142 4.29 -5.51 -9.97
CA HIS A 142 4.22 -4.25 -10.72
C HIS A 142 4.86 -3.10 -9.93
N GLU A 143 4.45 -2.86 -8.70
CA GLU A 143 4.96 -1.78 -7.87
C GLU A 143 6.45 -1.94 -7.53
N LEU A 144 6.88 -3.17 -7.24
CA LEU A 144 8.30 -3.47 -7.05
C LEU A 144 9.11 -3.24 -8.33
N HIS A 145 8.55 -3.58 -9.50
CA HIS A 145 9.22 -3.34 -10.77
C HIS A 145 9.44 -1.84 -10.98
N HIS A 146 8.44 -0.99 -10.70
CA HIS A 146 8.60 0.47 -10.73
C HIS A 146 9.72 0.94 -9.81
N SER A 147 9.73 0.42 -8.58
CA SER A 147 10.71 0.74 -7.56
C SER A 147 12.13 0.38 -8.00
N TYR A 148 12.35 -0.84 -8.41
CA TYR A 148 13.64 -1.36 -8.83
C TYR A 148 14.12 -0.72 -10.12
N ARG A 149 13.25 -0.55 -11.10
CA ARG A 149 13.60 0.06 -12.37
C ARG A 149 14.01 1.52 -12.21
N ARG A 150 13.31 2.28 -11.36
CA ARG A 150 13.70 3.67 -11.07
C ARG A 150 15.12 3.73 -10.50
N GLY A 151 15.45 2.86 -9.56
CA GLY A 151 16.80 2.73 -9.02
C GLY A 151 17.83 2.40 -10.08
N TYR A 152 17.54 1.43 -10.98
CA TYR A 152 18.42 1.06 -12.08
C TYR A 152 18.65 2.19 -13.09
N ILE A 153 17.59 2.91 -13.45
CA ILE A 153 17.70 4.04 -14.37
C ILE A 153 18.52 5.18 -13.76
N GLN A 154 18.30 5.49 -12.48
CA GLN A 154 19.09 6.51 -11.78
C GLN A 154 20.58 6.14 -11.68
N GLU A 155 20.88 4.85 -11.47
CA GLU A 155 22.25 4.36 -11.45
C GLU A 155 22.94 4.50 -12.80
N LYS A 156 22.27 4.07 -13.87
CA LYS A 156 22.87 3.89 -15.21
C LYS A 156 22.77 5.12 -16.09
N TYR A 157 21.68 5.84 -15.99
CA TYR A 157 21.40 6.99 -16.87
C TYR A 157 21.18 8.23 -16.01
N LYS A 158 22.22 8.80 -15.44
CA LYS A 158 22.10 10.09 -14.74
C LYS A 158 21.16 10.97 -15.54
N ASP A 159 20.07 11.40 -14.91
CA ASP A 159 18.99 12.14 -15.55
C ASP A 159 19.59 13.26 -16.43
N ASN A 160 19.48 13.10 -17.74
CA ASN A 160 20.00 14.07 -18.70
C ASN A 160 19.00 15.19 -19.01
N GLY A 161 17.88 15.22 -18.27
CA GLY A 161 16.84 16.23 -18.41
C GLY A 161 16.05 16.17 -19.72
N SER A 162 16.23 15.12 -20.54
CA SER A 162 15.52 15.00 -21.81
C SER A 162 14.04 14.63 -21.60
N PRO A 163 13.08 15.47 -22.01
CA PRO A 163 11.65 15.15 -21.90
C PRO A 163 11.26 13.88 -22.66
N VAL A 164 11.96 13.59 -23.78
CA VAL A 164 11.73 12.39 -24.59
C VAL A 164 12.13 11.14 -23.83
N VAL A 165 13.30 11.16 -23.18
CA VAL A 165 13.77 10.03 -22.35
C VAL A 165 12.83 9.82 -21.17
N ALA A 166 12.36 10.89 -20.55
CA ALA A 166 11.40 10.82 -19.45
C ALA A 166 10.06 10.21 -19.92
N ALA A 167 9.53 10.65 -21.07
CA ALA A 167 8.28 10.10 -21.63
C ALA A 167 8.41 8.62 -22.00
N LEU A 168 9.49 8.25 -22.71
CA LEU A 168 9.76 6.85 -23.05
C LEU A 168 9.94 5.97 -21.80
N SER A 169 10.61 6.48 -20.78
CA SER A 169 10.76 5.79 -19.49
C SER A 169 9.42 5.57 -18.81
N MET A 170 8.53 6.56 -18.84
CA MET A 170 7.19 6.47 -18.27
C MET A 170 6.33 5.45 -19.04
N MET A 171 6.29 5.54 -20.38
CA MET A 171 5.56 4.57 -21.21
C MET A 171 6.04 3.14 -20.99
N GLN A 172 7.34 2.92 -20.90
CA GLN A 172 7.92 1.62 -20.63
C GLN A 172 7.63 1.12 -19.20
N SER A 173 7.52 2.05 -18.23
CA SER A 173 7.20 1.75 -16.84
C SER A 173 5.79 1.21 -16.72
N GLU A 174 4.82 1.87 -17.32
CA GLU A 174 3.40 1.47 -17.26
C GLU A 174 3.05 0.36 -18.25
N GLY A 175 3.80 0.25 -19.34
CA GLY A 175 3.52 -0.68 -20.44
C GLY A 175 4.25 -2.02 -20.35
N ALA A 176 5.09 -2.25 -19.34
CA ALA A 176 5.72 -3.55 -19.14
C ALA A 176 4.70 -4.50 -18.50
N PRO A 177 4.05 -5.39 -19.26
CA PRO A 177 3.10 -6.33 -18.67
C PRO A 177 3.87 -7.30 -17.77
N ILE A 178 3.50 -7.31 -16.52
CA ILE A 178 3.92 -8.34 -15.57
C ILE A 178 2.90 -9.48 -15.69
N PHE A 179 3.00 -10.23 -16.78
CA PHE A 179 2.20 -11.44 -17.01
C PHE A 179 3.02 -12.69 -16.74
#